data_efa5804a5054c60510ffae26671f7a93
#
_entry.id   efa5804a5054c60510ffae26671f7a93
#
_cell.length_a   1.000
_cell.length_b   1.000
_cell.length_c   1.000
_cell.angle_alpha   90.00
_cell.angle_beta   90.00
_cell.angle_gamma   90.00
#
_symmetry.space_group_name_H-M   'P 1'
#
loop_
_entity.id
_entity.type
_entity.pdbx_description
1 polymer ?
#
loop_
_entity_poly.entity_id
_entity_poly.type
_entity_poly.pdbx_seq_one_letter_code
_entity_poly.pdbx_strand_id
1 'polypeptide(L)'
;MNKKKFTKLLALYLPYLVIGLAATNLGEAWRLAEGKELGDKIVSLMGTLPAAFANPLPSLHPLDILVGICCGAGLRLAVYLKSKNAKKYRHGMEYGSARWGTPADIAPFIAPKFEDNIILTKTERLMMSNRLPDPKNARNKNVLVVGGSGSGKTRYFIKPNLLQCTSKSHPVSFVVTDPKGGLIQECGLALLKNGYKIRTMNTINFHKSMRYNPFAYIHEEKDILKLVTTLMTNTKGEGQGGDPFWDKAERLLLTSLIAYLHYEAPAEEQNFATLLEMLNTMQVSEEDEDYQNPVDLLFEDLAKKKPNSFAGRQYKLYKLAAGKTAKSILISCGARLSPFDIQEIRDATMYDELELDKLGDRKTALFLIMSDTDSTFNFLISMIYSQLFNLLCDKADDVYGGKLPVHVRCLIDECANIGQIPQLEKLVATIRSREISACLVLQTRSQLKAIYKDNADTIVGNMDSQIFLGGSEPTTLKDLAEALGKETIDSYNNSDTRGNSPSYGTNYQKLGHELMSRDELAVLDGGKCILQLRGVRPFLSDKYDLTQHPNYKLTSDANPKNALDIEKYLSHKEKIHSDDQFVLVDVDSLPPA
;
A
#
# COMPACT_ATOMS: atom_id res chain seq x y z
N MET A 1 -19.55 42.34 12.71
CA MET A 1 -19.28 42.11 11.28
C MET A 1 -17.79 42.39 11.03
N ASN A 2 -17.04 41.43 10.54
CA ASN A 2 -15.57 41.50 10.47
C ASN A 2 -15.14 42.60 9.49
N LYS A 3 -14.26 43.54 9.90
CA LYS A 3 -13.80 44.71 9.11
C LYS A 3 -13.42 44.36 7.65
N LYS A 4 -12.81 43.20 7.43
CA LYS A 4 -12.46 42.66 6.08
C LYS A 4 -13.69 42.29 5.23
N LYS A 5 -14.80 41.84 5.84
CA LYS A 5 -16.05 41.55 5.11
C LYS A 5 -16.76 42.83 4.69
N PHE A 6 -16.77 43.85 5.55
CA PHE A 6 -17.39 45.14 5.27
C PHE A 6 -16.67 45.86 4.12
N THR A 7 -15.35 45.93 4.15
CA THR A 7 -14.56 46.57 3.06
C THR A 7 -14.75 45.90 1.69
N LYS A 8 -14.84 44.55 1.67
CA LYS A 8 -15.14 43.81 0.42
C LYS A 8 -16.56 44.10 -0.09
N LEU A 9 -17.54 44.19 0.81
CA LEU A 9 -18.93 44.48 0.44
C LEU A 9 -19.05 45.92 -0.10
N LEU A 10 -18.41 46.88 0.58
CA LEU A 10 -18.38 48.26 0.16
C LEU A 10 -17.75 48.42 -1.23
N ALA A 11 -16.58 47.82 -1.47
CA ALA A 11 -15.90 47.84 -2.77
C ALA A 11 -16.74 47.21 -3.90
N LEU A 12 -17.57 46.19 -3.58
CA LEU A 12 -18.43 45.51 -4.54
C LEU A 12 -19.65 46.37 -4.96
N TYR A 13 -20.24 47.14 -4.05
CA TYR A 13 -21.48 47.89 -4.31
C TYR A 13 -21.25 49.37 -4.60
N LEU A 14 -20.07 49.92 -4.25
CA LEU A 14 -19.75 51.34 -4.43
C LEU A 14 -19.95 51.85 -5.87
N PRO A 15 -19.51 51.11 -6.93
CA PRO A 15 -19.72 51.57 -8.31
C PRO A 15 -21.20 51.73 -8.68
N TYR A 16 -22.07 50.82 -8.21
CA TYR A 16 -23.50 50.87 -8.50
C TYR A 16 -24.19 51.96 -7.74
N LEU A 17 -23.72 52.28 -6.53
CA LEU A 17 -24.22 53.37 -5.72
C LEU A 17 -23.86 54.72 -6.33
N VAL A 18 -22.63 54.90 -6.81
CA VAL A 18 -22.17 56.10 -7.50
C VAL A 18 -22.96 56.33 -8.79
N ILE A 19 -23.15 55.30 -9.60
CA ILE A 19 -23.94 55.39 -10.84
C ILE A 19 -25.41 55.66 -10.52
N GLY A 20 -25.98 55.02 -9.48
CA GLY A 20 -27.34 55.29 -9.02
C GLY A 20 -27.52 56.73 -8.57
N LEU A 21 -26.59 57.31 -7.81
CA LEU A 21 -26.60 58.70 -7.41
C LEU A 21 -26.53 59.67 -8.62
N ALA A 22 -25.64 59.37 -9.59
CA ALA A 22 -25.60 60.17 -10.83
C ALA A 22 -26.88 60.03 -11.67
N ALA A 23 -27.53 58.85 -11.62
CA ALA A 23 -28.78 58.61 -12.36
C ALA A 23 -30.00 59.33 -11.75
N THR A 24 -29.91 59.88 -10.52
CA THR A 24 -30.98 60.75 -9.98
C THR A 24 -31.18 61.98 -10.84
N ASN A 25 -30.12 62.53 -11.47
CA ASN A 25 -30.18 63.65 -12.40
C ASN A 25 -30.92 63.30 -13.71
N LEU A 26 -31.01 62.04 -14.10
CA LEU A 26 -31.88 61.57 -15.18
C LEU A 26 -33.37 61.69 -14.79
N GLY A 27 -33.69 61.38 -13.55
CA GLY A 27 -35.04 61.61 -12.98
C GLY A 27 -35.41 63.11 -12.97
N GLU A 28 -34.46 64.00 -12.60
CA GLU A 28 -34.60 65.42 -12.65
C GLU A 28 -34.81 65.91 -14.09
N ALA A 29 -34.03 65.44 -15.06
CA ALA A 29 -34.20 65.77 -16.47
C ALA A 29 -35.59 65.37 -16.97
N TRP A 30 -36.09 64.22 -16.56
CA TRP A 30 -37.41 63.72 -16.94
C TRP A 30 -38.53 64.59 -16.31
N ARG A 31 -38.34 65.03 -15.11
CA ARG A 31 -39.30 65.88 -14.39
C ARG A 31 -39.35 67.29 -14.99
N LEU A 32 -38.20 67.80 -15.48
CA LEU A 32 -38.11 69.14 -16.11
C LEU A 32 -38.56 69.07 -17.60
N ALA A 33 -38.67 67.93 -18.21
CA ALA A 33 -39.11 67.79 -19.59
C ALA A 33 -40.63 68.12 -19.72
N GLU A 34 -40.93 69.04 -20.63
CA GLU A 34 -42.28 69.43 -20.98
C GLU A 34 -42.88 68.55 -22.06
N GLY A 35 -44.18 68.17 -21.92
CA GLY A 35 -44.92 67.38 -22.91
C GLY A 35 -46.14 66.67 -22.28
N LYS A 36 -47.27 66.64 -22.99
CA LYS A 36 -48.48 65.94 -22.57
C LYS A 36 -48.53 64.51 -22.99
N GLU A 37 -47.86 64.19 -24.11
CA GLU A 37 -47.75 62.84 -24.59
C GLU A 37 -46.34 62.28 -24.32
N LEU A 38 -46.20 60.93 -24.24
CA LEU A 38 -44.95 60.29 -23.88
C LEU A 38 -43.83 60.54 -24.95
N GLY A 39 -44.23 60.70 -26.23
CA GLY A 39 -43.35 60.99 -27.34
C GLY A 39 -42.72 62.37 -27.22
N ASP A 40 -43.56 63.40 -26.95
CA ASP A 40 -43.09 64.78 -26.81
C ASP A 40 -42.16 64.94 -25.60
N LYS A 41 -42.48 64.22 -24.53
CA LYS A 41 -41.69 64.27 -23.32
C LYS A 41 -40.27 63.60 -23.51
N ILE A 42 -40.18 62.57 -24.32
CA ILE A 42 -38.91 61.95 -24.67
C ILE A 42 -38.04 62.86 -25.53
N VAL A 43 -38.66 63.61 -26.47
CA VAL A 43 -37.94 64.57 -27.28
C VAL A 43 -37.45 65.76 -26.44
N SER A 44 -38.30 66.27 -25.57
CA SER A 44 -38.01 67.40 -24.63
C SER A 44 -36.90 66.95 -23.62
N LEU A 45 -36.86 65.72 -23.23
CA LEU A 45 -35.83 65.16 -22.30
C LEU A 45 -34.40 65.40 -22.83
N MET A 46 -34.15 65.26 -24.13
CA MET A 46 -32.84 65.52 -24.69
C MET A 46 -32.39 66.97 -24.49
N GLY A 47 -33.29 67.92 -24.50
CA GLY A 47 -33.02 69.33 -24.23
C GLY A 47 -32.79 69.67 -22.75
N THR A 48 -33.39 68.89 -21.83
CA THR A 48 -33.27 69.15 -20.38
C THR A 48 -32.08 68.43 -19.73
N LEU A 49 -31.53 67.43 -20.37
CA LEU A 49 -30.34 66.71 -19.90
C LEU A 49 -29.17 67.63 -19.52
N PRO A 50 -28.71 68.60 -20.35
CA PRO A 50 -27.60 69.46 -20.00
C PRO A 50 -27.85 70.28 -18.75
N ALA A 51 -29.12 70.73 -18.56
CA ALA A 51 -29.54 71.56 -17.39
C ALA A 51 -29.54 70.72 -16.10
N ALA A 52 -30.03 69.46 -16.16
CA ALA A 52 -30.07 68.58 -15.00
C ALA A 52 -28.68 68.11 -14.56
N PHE A 53 -27.74 67.96 -15.52
CA PHE A 53 -26.36 67.58 -15.24
C PHE A 53 -25.40 68.77 -15.08
N ALA A 54 -25.86 70.02 -15.19
CA ALA A 54 -25.09 71.21 -14.87
C ALA A 54 -24.69 71.27 -13.39
N ASN A 55 -25.49 70.68 -12.50
CA ASN A 55 -25.15 70.47 -11.11
C ASN A 55 -24.67 69.07 -10.91
N PRO A 56 -23.42 68.83 -10.48
CA PRO A 56 -22.86 67.49 -10.27
C PRO A 56 -23.43 66.79 -9.01
N LEU A 57 -24.19 67.49 -8.16
CA LEU A 57 -24.80 66.91 -6.98
C LEU A 57 -26.06 66.12 -7.35
N PRO A 58 -26.30 64.97 -6.68
CA PRO A 58 -27.48 64.15 -6.95
C PRO A 58 -28.79 64.90 -6.54
N SER A 59 -29.81 64.76 -7.39
CA SER A 59 -31.14 65.25 -7.03
C SER A 59 -31.73 64.52 -5.83
N LEU A 60 -32.23 65.26 -4.82
CA LEU A 60 -32.83 64.69 -3.62
C LEU A 60 -34.35 64.56 -3.70
N HIS A 61 -34.97 64.86 -4.84
CA HIS A 61 -36.40 64.71 -5.03
C HIS A 61 -36.80 63.21 -5.00
N PRO A 62 -37.89 62.82 -4.30
CA PRO A 62 -38.27 61.44 -4.07
C PRO A 62 -38.40 60.58 -5.36
N LEU A 63 -38.95 61.14 -6.43
CA LEU A 63 -39.10 60.46 -7.73
C LEU A 63 -37.77 60.28 -8.43
N ASP A 64 -36.86 61.25 -8.32
CA ASP A 64 -35.52 61.20 -8.92
C ASP A 64 -34.65 60.16 -8.19
N ILE A 65 -34.78 60.09 -6.86
CA ILE A 65 -34.12 59.01 -6.06
C ILE A 65 -34.62 57.61 -6.48
N LEU A 66 -35.92 57.48 -6.77
CA LEU A 66 -36.46 56.19 -7.26
C LEU A 66 -35.84 55.81 -8.58
N VAL A 67 -35.67 56.73 -9.52
CA VAL A 67 -34.95 56.48 -10.81
C VAL A 67 -33.50 56.04 -10.53
N GLY A 68 -32.82 56.75 -9.65
CA GLY A 68 -31.45 56.39 -9.25
C GLY A 68 -31.34 54.97 -8.68
N ILE A 69 -32.25 54.59 -7.80
CA ILE A 69 -32.33 53.23 -7.22
C ILE A 69 -32.59 52.19 -8.32
N CYS A 70 -33.56 52.45 -9.22
CA CYS A 70 -33.87 51.54 -10.32
C CYS A 70 -32.68 51.37 -11.26
N CYS A 71 -31.97 52.44 -11.60
CA CYS A 71 -30.79 52.38 -12.45
C CYS A 71 -29.61 51.60 -11.80
N GLY A 72 -29.32 51.91 -10.53
CA GLY A 72 -28.27 51.21 -9.78
C GLY A 72 -28.58 49.72 -9.58
N ALA A 73 -29.81 49.40 -9.20
CA ALA A 73 -30.25 48.00 -9.04
C ALA A 73 -30.32 47.26 -10.39
N GLY A 74 -30.86 47.91 -11.44
CA GLY A 74 -30.89 47.33 -12.78
C GLY A 74 -29.50 47.01 -13.33
N LEU A 75 -28.56 47.95 -13.19
CA LEU A 75 -27.17 47.71 -13.59
C LEU A 75 -26.52 46.56 -12.79
N ARG A 76 -26.78 46.52 -11.47
CA ARG A 76 -26.31 45.41 -10.63
C ARG A 76 -26.90 44.07 -11.06
N LEU A 77 -28.19 44.03 -11.39
CA LEU A 77 -28.88 42.87 -11.89
C LEU A 77 -28.30 42.41 -13.25
N ALA A 78 -28.10 43.36 -14.18
CA ALA A 78 -27.52 43.10 -15.48
C ALA A 78 -26.10 42.50 -15.37
N VAL A 79 -25.25 43.09 -14.51
CA VAL A 79 -23.89 42.57 -14.24
C VAL A 79 -23.96 41.22 -13.55
N TYR A 80 -24.90 41.00 -12.63
CA TYR A 80 -25.11 39.69 -11.99
C TYR A 80 -25.52 38.63 -13.02
N LEU A 81 -26.49 38.90 -13.88
CA LEU A 81 -26.93 37.96 -14.92
C LEU A 81 -25.81 37.67 -15.91
N LYS A 82 -25.06 38.69 -16.34
CA LYS A 82 -23.88 38.51 -17.21
C LYS A 82 -22.80 37.65 -16.54
N SER A 83 -22.54 37.85 -15.25
CA SER A 83 -21.56 37.05 -14.50
C SER A 83 -22.02 35.61 -14.30
N LYS A 84 -23.34 35.39 -14.08
CA LYS A 84 -23.91 34.04 -13.93
C LYS A 84 -23.87 33.24 -15.22
N ASN A 85 -24.03 33.93 -16.37
CA ASN A 85 -24.00 33.30 -17.69
C ASN A 85 -22.60 33.36 -18.34
N ALA A 86 -21.61 33.93 -17.65
CA ALA A 86 -20.24 33.99 -18.16
C ALA A 86 -19.67 32.57 -18.27
N LYS A 87 -19.23 32.19 -19.45
CA LYS A 87 -18.49 30.95 -19.65
C LYS A 87 -17.25 30.97 -18.77
N LYS A 88 -17.08 29.94 -17.92
CA LYS A 88 -15.88 29.77 -17.10
C LYS A 88 -14.74 29.29 -17.99
N TYR A 89 -13.89 30.19 -18.43
CA TYR A 89 -12.66 29.87 -19.13
C TYR A 89 -11.58 29.47 -18.13
N ARG A 90 -10.98 28.28 -18.28
CA ARG A 90 -9.82 27.85 -17.51
C ARG A 90 -8.56 28.11 -18.37
N HIS A 91 -8.10 29.34 -18.40
CA HIS A 91 -6.91 29.70 -19.19
C HIS A 91 -5.69 28.86 -18.79
N GLY A 92 -5.06 28.21 -19.78
CA GLY A 92 -3.89 27.36 -19.59
C GLY A 92 -4.17 25.99 -18.94
N MET A 93 -5.45 25.64 -18.74
CA MET A 93 -5.88 24.34 -18.15
C MET A 93 -7.12 23.79 -18.84
N GLU A 94 -7.35 24.18 -20.10
CA GLU A 94 -8.56 23.80 -20.85
C GLU A 94 -8.67 22.29 -21.05
N TYR A 95 -7.56 21.62 -21.31
CA TYR A 95 -7.46 20.20 -21.60
C TYR A 95 -6.86 19.38 -20.45
N GLY A 96 -6.18 20.04 -19.51
CA GLY A 96 -5.58 19.38 -18.36
C GLY A 96 -4.69 20.33 -17.56
N SER A 97 -4.49 20.02 -16.29
CA SER A 97 -3.66 20.80 -15.36
C SER A 97 -2.50 19.99 -14.81
N ALA A 98 -2.12 18.88 -15.47
CA ALA A 98 -0.99 18.08 -15.05
C ALA A 98 0.29 18.91 -15.09
N ARG A 99 1.17 18.68 -14.15
CA ARG A 99 2.52 19.25 -14.09
C ARG A 99 3.39 18.40 -13.19
N TRP A 100 4.66 18.48 -13.38
CA TRP A 100 5.61 17.89 -12.44
C TRP A 100 5.59 18.61 -11.09
N GLY A 101 5.82 17.84 -10.03
CA GLY A 101 5.94 18.33 -8.67
C GLY A 101 7.22 19.14 -8.47
N THR A 102 7.15 20.04 -7.50
CA THR A 102 8.27 20.89 -7.09
C THR A 102 8.69 20.54 -5.65
N PRO A 103 9.88 20.96 -5.18
CA PRO A 103 10.28 20.77 -3.79
C PRO A 103 9.27 21.31 -2.76
N ALA A 104 8.51 22.35 -3.12
CA ALA A 104 7.47 22.90 -2.26
C ALA A 104 6.26 21.96 -2.12
N ASP A 105 5.95 21.16 -3.14
CA ASP A 105 4.83 20.21 -3.10
C ASP A 105 5.12 19.03 -2.15
N ILE A 106 6.38 18.59 -2.02
CA ILE A 106 6.79 17.47 -1.16
C ILE A 106 7.21 17.89 0.25
N ALA A 107 7.63 19.14 0.45
CA ALA A 107 8.16 19.63 1.72
C ALA A 107 7.28 19.31 2.95
N PRO A 108 5.92 19.37 2.88
CA PRO A 108 5.05 19.05 4.02
C PRO A 108 5.09 17.58 4.46
N PHE A 109 5.67 16.69 3.64
CA PHE A 109 5.70 15.24 3.86
C PHE A 109 7.08 14.74 4.31
N ILE A 110 8.09 15.62 4.38
CA ILE A 110 9.46 15.28 4.74
C ILE A 110 9.71 15.62 6.22
N ALA A 111 10.26 14.67 6.97
CA ALA A 111 10.76 14.94 8.32
C ALA A 111 12.10 15.67 8.26
N PRO A 112 12.39 16.60 9.23
CA PRO A 112 13.64 17.35 9.25
C PRO A 112 14.90 16.50 9.33
N LYS A 113 14.85 15.41 10.11
CA LYS A 113 15.98 14.48 10.23
C LYS A 113 15.93 13.44 9.11
N PHE A 114 17.07 13.17 8.50
CA PHE A 114 17.18 12.24 7.39
C PHE A 114 16.72 10.82 7.76
N GLU A 115 17.15 10.34 8.93
CA GLU A 115 16.86 9.00 9.46
C GLU A 115 15.38 8.77 9.78
N ASP A 116 14.58 9.83 9.92
CA ASP A 116 13.14 9.75 10.24
C ASP A 116 12.26 9.68 8.98
N ASN A 117 12.84 9.38 7.82
CA ASN A 117 12.14 9.32 6.55
C ASN A 117 12.30 7.97 5.85
N ILE A 118 11.29 7.62 5.05
CA ILE A 118 11.37 6.62 3.98
C ILE A 118 11.99 7.32 2.77
N ILE A 119 12.98 6.72 2.15
CA ILE A 119 13.61 7.21 0.94
C ILE A 119 12.77 6.74 -0.26
N LEU A 120 12.19 7.68 -1.00
CA LEU A 120 11.42 7.36 -2.20
C LEU A 120 12.24 7.57 -3.48
N THR A 121 12.97 8.69 -3.53
CA THR A 121 13.87 9.05 -4.64
C THR A 121 15.08 9.80 -4.07
N LYS A 122 15.91 10.41 -4.90
CA LYS A 122 17.05 11.21 -4.46
C LYS A 122 16.64 12.40 -3.58
N THR A 123 15.54 13.06 -3.92
CA THR A 123 15.07 14.30 -3.27
C THR A 123 13.79 14.12 -2.48
N GLU A 124 12.89 13.26 -2.93
CA GLU A 124 11.60 13.02 -2.29
C GLU A 124 11.70 11.94 -1.22
N ARG A 125 11.16 12.26 -0.05
CA ARG A 125 11.13 11.39 1.12
C ARG A 125 9.75 11.47 1.77
N LEU A 126 9.41 10.45 2.53
CA LEU A 126 8.16 10.41 3.31
C LEU A 126 8.49 10.18 4.78
N MET A 127 8.07 11.10 5.64
CA MET A 127 8.29 10.98 7.08
C MET A 127 7.69 9.69 7.66
N MET A 128 8.37 9.08 8.62
CA MET A 128 7.93 7.87 9.30
C MET A 128 6.80 8.12 10.29
N SER A 129 6.68 9.33 10.85
CA SER A 129 5.64 9.67 11.81
C SER A 129 4.24 9.53 11.20
N ASN A 130 3.32 8.93 11.96
CA ASN A 130 1.88 8.92 11.66
C ASN A 130 1.12 10.04 12.39
N ARG A 131 1.79 10.77 13.30
CA ARG A 131 1.24 11.89 14.08
C ARG A 131 1.75 13.20 13.54
N LEU A 132 1.04 13.75 12.58
CA LEU A 132 1.38 15.02 11.95
C LEU A 132 0.59 16.15 12.61
N PRO A 133 1.17 17.38 12.69
CA PRO A 133 0.45 18.56 13.13
C PRO A 133 -0.79 18.85 12.27
N ASP A 134 -0.69 18.60 10.95
CA ASP A 134 -1.82 18.68 10.03
C ASP A 134 -2.19 17.27 9.52
N PRO A 135 -3.34 16.72 9.94
CA PRO A 135 -3.81 15.40 9.50
C PRO A 135 -3.98 15.27 7.98
N LYS A 136 -4.15 16.38 7.24
CA LYS A 136 -4.27 16.37 5.77
C LYS A 136 -3.01 15.84 5.07
N ASN A 137 -1.86 15.99 5.72
CA ASN A 137 -0.58 15.53 5.21
C ASN A 137 -0.29 14.06 5.57
N ALA A 138 -1.16 13.43 6.35
CA ALA A 138 -0.98 12.05 6.75
C ALA A 138 -1.10 11.10 5.54
N ARG A 139 -0.04 10.33 5.28
CA ARG A 139 0.00 9.28 4.24
C ARG A 139 0.28 7.94 4.90
N ASN A 140 -0.23 6.86 4.32
CA ASN A 140 0.22 5.54 4.74
C ASN A 140 1.69 5.31 4.31
N LYS A 141 2.33 4.30 4.88
CA LYS A 141 3.74 3.99 4.60
C LYS A 141 3.87 2.83 3.61
N ASN A 142 2.75 2.43 2.99
CA ASN A 142 2.76 1.43 1.96
C ASN A 142 3.32 2.02 0.67
N VAL A 143 4.22 1.29 0.04
CA VAL A 143 4.91 1.71 -1.18
C VAL A 143 4.80 0.62 -2.23
N LEU A 144 4.41 0.99 -3.43
CA LEU A 144 4.51 0.14 -4.61
C LEU A 144 5.71 0.57 -5.44
N VAL A 145 6.62 -0.35 -5.71
CA VAL A 145 7.77 -0.12 -6.59
C VAL A 145 7.64 -1.02 -7.80
N VAL A 146 7.59 -0.41 -8.98
CA VAL A 146 7.51 -1.14 -10.25
C VAL A 146 8.74 -0.82 -11.09
N GLY A 147 9.40 -1.87 -11.56
CA GLY A 147 10.56 -1.70 -12.42
C GLY A 147 11.00 -3.01 -13.05
N GLY A 148 11.27 -3.00 -14.34
CA GLY A 148 11.73 -4.17 -15.09
C GLY A 148 13.01 -4.80 -14.53
N SER A 149 13.40 -5.92 -15.09
CA SER A 149 14.69 -6.54 -14.73
C SER A 149 15.84 -5.56 -15.01
N GLY A 150 16.80 -5.46 -14.08
CA GLY A 150 17.92 -4.52 -14.20
C GLY A 150 17.59 -3.05 -13.90
N SER A 151 16.35 -2.69 -13.59
CA SER A 151 15.98 -1.30 -13.24
C SER A 151 16.57 -0.80 -11.90
N GLY A 152 17.16 -1.72 -11.11
CA GLY A 152 17.85 -1.40 -9.86
C GLY A 152 16.94 -1.28 -8.65
N LYS A 153 15.79 -1.99 -8.63
CA LYS A 153 14.83 -2.04 -7.50
C LYS A 153 15.52 -2.22 -6.15
N THR A 154 16.35 -3.23 -6.05
CA THR A 154 17.08 -3.56 -4.82
C THR A 154 18.10 -2.48 -4.45
N ARG A 155 18.89 -1.96 -5.42
CA ARG A 155 19.95 -0.98 -5.20
C ARG A 155 19.41 0.40 -4.84
N TYR A 156 18.37 0.87 -5.56
CA TYR A 156 17.88 2.25 -5.43
C TYR A 156 16.74 2.41 -4.42
N PHE A 157 16.05 1.32 -4.05
CA PHE A 157 14.94 1.41 -3.11
C PHE A 157 15.11 0.52 -1.87
N ILE A 158 15.34 -0.81 -2.03
CA ILE A 158 15.34 -1.72 -0.88
C ILE A 158 16.53 -1.47 0.03
N LYS A 159 17.76 -1.49 -0.49
CA LYS A 159 18.98 -1.25 0.32
C LYS A 159 18.98 0.10 1.03
N PRO A 160 18.67 1.24 0.36
CA PRO A 160 18.60 2.52 1.06
C PRO A 160 17.60 2.52 2.21
N ASN A 161 16.42 1.93 2.02
CA ASN A 161 15.39 1.88 3.06
C ASN A 161 15.72 0.87 4.18
N LEU A 162 16.43 -0.20 3.89
CA LEU A 162 16.94 -1.13 4.91
C LEU A 162 18.02 -0.47 5.77
N LEU A 163 18.82 0.42 5.19
CA LEU A 163 19.84 1.21 5.90
C LEU A 163 19.24 2.37 6.72
N GLN A 164 17.96 2.73 6.54
CA GLN A 164 17.23 3.67 7.41
C GLN A 164 16.87 3.02 8.76
N CYS A 165 17.89 2.46 9.41
CA CYS A 165 17.79 1.68 10.65
C CYS A 165 18.26 2.44 11.90
N THR A 166 18.66 3.71 11.77
CA THR A 166 19.29 4.49 12.84
C THR A 166 18.34 5.39 13.61
N SER A 167 17.09 5.59 13.14
CA SER A 167 16.14 6.45 13.82
C SER A 167 15.87 5.97 15.25
N LYS A 168 16.04 6.88 16.21
CA LYS A 168 15.69 6.68 17.62
C LYS A 168 14.25 7.09 17.92
N SER A 169 13.77 8.11 17.22
CA SER A 169 12.39 8.63 17.37
C SER A 169 11.34 7.72 16.78
N HIS A 170 11.71 6.98 15.72
CA HIS A 170 10.83 6.07 15.00
C HIS A 170 11.56 4.74 14.76
N PRO A 171 11.70 3.89 15.79
CA PRO A 171 12.33 2.59 15.63
C PRO A 171 11.52 1.72 14.66
N VAL A 172 12.24 1.03 13.79
CA VAL A 172 11.63 0.18 12.74
C VAL A 172 12.21 -1.22 12.84
N SER A 173 11.37 -2.25 12.79
CA SER A 173 11.76 -3.62 12.47
C SER A 173 11.53 -3.88 10.98
N PHE A 174 12.33 -4.74 10.40
CA PHE A 174 12.24 -5.08 8.99
C PHE A 174 11.87 -6.55 8.79
N VAL A 175 10.99 -6.80 7.82
CA VAL A 175 10.77 -8.12 7.23
C VAL A 175 11.12 -8.00 5.75
N VAL A 176 12.15 -8.70 5.33
CA VAL A 176 12.74 -8.51 4.01
C VAL A 176 12.68 -9.81 3.23
N THR A 177 11.98 -9.83 2.11
CA THR A 177 12.13 -10.91 1.13
C THR A 177 13.43 -10.68 0.37
N ASP A 178 14.31 -11.65 0.37
CA ASP A 178 15.66 -11.56 -0.19
C ASP A 178 15.88 -12.66 -1.25
N PRO A 179 15.55 -12.38 -2.52
CA PRO A 179 15.87 -13.29 -3.59
C PRO A 179 17.41 -13.49 -3.67
N LYS A 180 17.88 -14.72 -3.46
CA LYS A 180 19.31 -15.11 -3.49
C LYS A 180 20.11 -14.92 -2.19
N GLY A 181 19.58 -14.28 -1.15
CA GLY A 181 20.29 -14.10 0.12
C GLY A 181 21.39 -13.02 0.09
N GLY A 182 21.36 -12.12 -0.89
CA GLY A 182 22.36 -11.05 -1.02
C GLY A 182 22.18 -9.94 0.00
N LEU A 183 20.94 -9.56 0.30
CA LEU A 183 20.64 -8.41 1.17
C LEU A 183 21.13 -8.61 2.61
N ILE A 184 20.96 -9.81 3.15
CA ILE A 184 21.44 -10.12 4.50
C ILE A 184 22.96 -10.06 4.58
N GLN A 185 23.67 -10.56 3.56
CA GLN A 185 25.13 -10.50 3.49
C GLN A 185 25.61 -9.05 3.39
N GLU A 186 24.97 -8.27 2.54
CA GLU A 186 25.38 -6.90 2.20
C GLU A 186 25.05 -5.87 3.28
N CYS A 187 23.90 -5.98 3.94
CA CYS A 187 23.39 -5.00 4.89
C CYS A 187 23.40 -5.49 6.35
N GLY A 188 23.62 -6.79 6.58
CA GLY A 188 23.49 -7.40 7.91
C GLY A 188 24.39 -6.76 8.98
N LEU A 189 25.65 -6.43 8.65
CA LEU A 189 26.55 -5.78 9.59
C LEU A 189 26.03 -4.39 10.02
N ALA A 190 25.45 -3.63 9.09
CA ALA A 190 24.86 -2.32 9.41
C ALA A 190 23.72 -2.46 10.41
N LEU A 191 22.88 -3.48 10.26
CA LEU A 191 21.77 -3.77 11.17
C LEU A 191 22.28 -4.21 12.56
N LEU A 192 23.23 -5.14 12.62
CA LEU A 192 23.82 -5.60 13.89
C LEU A 192 24.44 -4.45 14.68
N LYS A 193 25.22 -3.57 14.04
CA LYS A 193 25.81 -2.39 14.68
C LYS A 193 24.77 -1.38 15.18
N ASN A 194 23.57 -1.39 14.64
CA ASN A 194 22.45 -0.57 15.09
C ASN A 194 21.49 -1.29 16.05
N GLY A 195 21.91 -2.43 16.63
CA GLY A 195 21.21 -3.12 17.70
C GLY A 195 20.02 -3.97 17.24
N TYR A 196 20.02 -4.44 15.99
CA TYR A 196 19.02 -5.35 15.49
C TYR A 196 19.33 -6.80 15.87
N LYS A 197 18.31 -7.56 16.23
CA LYS A 197 18.36 -9.01 16.17
C LYS A 197 18.09 -9.44 14.72
N ILE A 198 18.98 -10.27 14.17
CA ILE A 198 18.76 -10.85 12.84
C ILE A 198 18.12 -12.20 12.99
N ARG A 199 17.06 -12.44 12.19
CA ARG A 199 16.39 -13.72 12.01
C ARG A 199 16.40 -14.05 10.52
N THR A 200 16.47 -15.32 10.18
CA THR A 200 16.48 -15.74 8.78
C THR A 200 15.74 -17.05 8.58
N MET A 201 14.88 -17.08 7.57
CA MET A 201 14.33 -18.29 6.96
C MET A 201 14.88 -18.39 5.55
N ASN A 202 15.56 -19.50 5.25
CA ASN A 202 16.23 -19.70 3.97
C ASN A 202 15.69 -20.95 3.30
N THR A 203 14.86 -20.78 2.27
CA THR A 203 14.28 -21.88 1.51
C THR A 203 15.17 -22.35 0.35
N ILE A 204 16.31 -21.69 0.10
CA ILE A 204 17.32 -22.16 -0.87
C ILE A 204 18.27 -23.17 -0.22
N ASN A 205 18.64 -22.91 1.05
CA ASN A 205 19.55 -23.75 1.81
C ASN A 205 19.12 -23.77 3.28
N PHE A 206 18.42 -24.82 3.66
CA PHE A 206 17.86 -24.98 5.01
C PHE A 206 18.93 -25.12 6.11
N HIS A 207 20.17 -25.52 5.78
CA HIS A 207 21.29 -25.50 6.74
C HIS A 207 21.70 -24.09 7.17
N LYS A 208 21.36 -23.06 6.37
CA LYS A 208 21.58 -21.63 6.67
C LYS A 208 20.31 -20.94 7.13
N SER A 209 19.37 -21.71 7.67
CA SER A 209 18.05 -21.24 8.11
C SER A 209 17.87 -21.40 9.61
N MET A 210 17.16 -20.47 10.23
CA MET A 210 16.47 -20.72 11.49
C MET A 210 15.21 -21.51 11.23
N ARG A 211 14.66 -22.11 12.27
CA ARG A 211 13.48 -22.95 12.19
C ARG A 211 12.20 -22.13 12.38
N TYR A 212 11.17 -22.55 11.68
CA TYR A 212 9.84 -21.91 11.70
C TYR A 212 8.77 -22.97 11.87
N ASN A 213 8.13 -23.00 13.02
CA ASN A 213 7.00 -23.87 13.27
C ASN A 213 5.69 -23.07 13.27
N PRO A 214 4.80 -23.24 12.26
CA PRO A 214 3.53 -22.55 12.21
C PRO A 214 2.60 -22.82 13.40
N PHE A 215 2.73 -23.97 14.07
CA PHE A 215 1.91 -24.30 15.26
C PHE A 215 2.22 -23.39 16.45
N ALA A 216 3.45 -22.88 16.57
CA ALA A 216 3.84 -21.97 17.63
C ALA A 216 3.05 -20.64 17.65
N TYR A 217 2.35 -20.33 16.55
CA TYR A 217 1.59 -19.10 16.35
C TYR A 217 0.08 -19.33 16.29
N ILE A 218 -0.39 -20.50 16.72
CA ILE A 218 -1.81 -20.80 16.88
C ILE A 218 -2.19 -20.47 18.32
N HIS A 219 -3.11 -19.53 18.51
CA HIS A 219 -3.65 -19.17 19.83
C HIS A 219 -5.13 -19.54 19.96
N GLU A 220 -5.87 -19.52 18.87
CA GLU A 220 -7.32 -19.76 18.84
C GLU A 220 -7.74 -20.55 17.60
N GLU A 221 -8.98 -21.07 17.63
CA GLU A 221 -9.58 -21.83 16.51
C GLU A 221 -9.51 -21.06 15.18
N LYS A 222 -9.66 -19.72 15.21
CA LYS A 222 -9.56 -18.88 13.99
C LYS A 222 -8.19 -18.95 13.32
N ASP A 223 -7.11 -19.14 14.11
CA ASP A 223 -5.75 -19.17 13.56
C ASP A 223 -5.49 -20.48 12.83
N ILE A 224 -6.08 -21.58 13.32
CA ILE A 224 -6.08 -22.87 12.61
C ILE A 224 -6.73 -22.72 11.24
N LEU A 225 -7.92 -22.09 11.18
CA LEU A 225 -8.62 -21.85 9.92
C LEU A 225 -7.82 -20.98 8.95
N LYS A 226 -7.11 -19.96 9.45
CA LYS A 226 -6.23 -19.10 8.65
C LYS A 226 -5.02 -19.88 8.11
N LEU A 227 -4.38 -20.69 8.97
CA LEU A 227 -3.24 -21.53 8.60
C LEU A 227 -3.64 -22.51 7.48
N VAL A 228 -4.73 -23.26 7.67
CA VAL A 228 -5.26 -24.18 6.66
C VAL A 228 -5.61 -23.45 5.36
N THR A 229 -6.21 -22.26 5.46
CA THR A 229 -6.55 -21.47 4.27
C THR A 229 -5.29 -21.06 3.49
N THR A 230 -4.25 -20.62 4.18
CA THR A 230 -2.99 -20.20 3.54
C THR A 230 -2.28 -21.39 2.91
N LEU A 231 -2.22 -22.52 3.60
CA LEU A 231 -1.67 -23.76 3.09
C LEU A 231 -2.39 -24.19 1.80
N MET A 232 -3.72 -24.30 1.86
CA MET A 232 -4.53 -24.74 0.71
C MET A 232 -4.42 -23.81 -0.48
N THR A 233 -4.35 -22.50 -0.25
CA THR A 233 -4.24 -21.51 -1.33
C THR A 233 -2.91 -21.64 -2.08
N ASN A 234 -1.82 -21.93 -1.37
CA ASN A 234 -0.47 -21.91 -1.94
C ASN A 234 0.09 -23.30 -2.31
N THR A 235 -0.63 -24.37 -1.98
CA THR A 235 -0.30 -25.75 -2.39
C THR A 235 -1.29 -26.31 -3.41
N LYS A 236 -2.09 -25.45 -4.05
CA LYS A 236 -3.00 -25.85 -5.11
C LYS A 236 -2.18 -26.09 -6.39
N GLY A 237 -2.27 -27.31 -6.96
CA GLY A 237 -1.61 -27.64 -8.22
C GLY A 237 -2.07 -26.74 -9.38
N GLU A 238 -1.26 -26.66 -10.43
CA GLU A 238 -1.61 -25.98 -11.68
C GLU A 238 -2.76 -26.72 -12.37
N GLY A 239 -3.98 -26.20 -12.23
CA GLY A 239 -5.18 -26.74 -12.84
C GLY A 239 -6.37 -25.78 -12.70
N GLN A 240 -7.31 -25.86 -13.62
CA GLN A 240 -8.60 -25.17 -13.48
C GLN A 240 -9.29 -25.67 -12.21
N GLY A 241 -9.92 -24.77 -11.47
CA GLY A 241 -10.59 -25.07 -10.21
C GLY A 241 -11.51 -26.27 -10.32
N GLY A 242 -11.17 -27.35 -9.60
CA GLY A 242 -12.00 -28.52 -9.44
C GLY A 242 -13.28 -28.19 -8.68
N ASP A 243 -14.15 -29.19 -8.51
CA ASP A 243 -15.37 -29.04 -7.72
C ASP A 243 -15.02 -28.50 -6.32
N PRO A 244 -15.63 -27.39 -5.87
CA PRO A 244 -15.42 -26.82 -4.54
C PRO A 244 -15.67 -27.78 -3.38
N PHE A 245 -16.31 -28.91 -3.63
CA PHE A 245 -16.51 -29.97 -2.64
C PHE A 245 -15.17 -30.50 -2.10
N TRP A 246 -14.20 -30.78 -2.97
CA TRP A 246 -12.90 -31.31 -2.58
C TRP A 246 -12.13 -30.37 -1.67
N ASP A 247 -12.04 -29.08 -2.06
CA ASP A 247 -11.39 -28.07 -1.23
C ASP A 247 -12.02 -27.94 0.16
N LYS A 248 -13.36 -28.09 0.26
CA LYS A 248 -14.07 -28.05 1.55
C LYS A 248 -13.81 -29.30 2.39
N ALA A 249 -13.81 -30.46 1.78
CA ALA A 249 -13.59 -31.73 2.48
C ALA A 249 -12.16 -31.85 3.00
N GLU A 250 -11.16 -31.50 2.18
CA GLU A 250 -9.76 -31.42 2.60
C GLU A 250 -9.57 -30.43 3.76
N ARG A 251 -10.23 -29.26 3.69
CA ARG A 251 -10.21 -28.26 4.77
C ARG A 251 -10.72 -28.83 6.09
N LEU A 252 -11.82 -29.59 6.08
CA LEU A 252 -12.37 -30.22 7.29
C LEU A 252 -11.35 -31.17 7.92
N LEU A 253 -10.74 -32.05 7.11
CA LEU A 253 -9.74 -32.98 7.59
C LEU A 253 -8.52 -32.26 8.14
N LEU A 254 -7.87 -31.38 7.37
CA LEU A 254 -6.68 -30.65 7.83
C LEU A 254 -6.97 -29.82 9.10
N THR A 255 -8.13 -29.16 9.15
CA THR A 255 -8.53 -28.39 10.32
C THR A 255 -8.68 -29.30 11.55
N SER A 256 -9.27 -30.48 11.40
CA SER A 256 -9.46 -31.41 12.50
C SER A 256 -8.14 -31.94 13.05
N LEU A 257 -7.22 -32.36 12.16
CA LEU A 257 -5.92 -32.91 12.56
C LEU A 257 -5.02 -31.84 13.20
N ILE A 258 -4.93 -30.64 12.60
CA ILE A 258 -4.17 -29.52 13.18
C ILE A 258 -4.73 -29.10 14.53
N ALA A 259 -6.06 -29.05 14.66
CA ALA A 259 -6.71 -28.73 15.94
C ALA A 259 -6.45 -29.83 17.00
N TYR A 260 -6.45 -31.10 16.61
CA TYR A 260 -6.11 -32.20 17.52
C TYR A 260 -4.68 -32.04 18.02
N LEU A 261 -3.72 -31.86 17.12
CA LEU A 261 -2.32 -31.69 17.52
C LEU A 261 -2.12 -30.46 18.42
N HIS A 262 -2.76 -29.36 18.11
CA HIS A 262 -2.61 -28.14 18.89
C HIS A 262 -3.19 -28.25 20.33
N TYR A 263 -4.33 -28.89 20.50
CA TYR A 263 -5.03 -28.91 21.79
C TYR A 263 -4.77 -30.17 22.66
N GLU A 264 -4.37 -31.27 22.03
CA GLU A 264 -4.29 -32.58 22.72
C GLU A 264 -2.88 -33.16 22.72
N ALA A 265 -2.03 -32.82 21.74
CA ALA A 265 -0.68 -33.34 21.62
C ALA A 265 0.34 -32.53 22.47
N PRO A 266 1.42 -33.17 22.99
CA PRO A 266 2.52 -32.46 23.61
C PRO A 266 3.21 -31.49 22.62
N ALA A 267 3.90 -30.47 23.16
CA ALA A 267 4.45 -29.38 22.35
C ALA A 267 5.46 -29.87 21.27
N GLU A 268 6.19 -30.91 21.56
CA GLU A 268 7.17 -31.51 20.65
C GLU A 268 6.52 -32.16 19.41
N GLU A 269 5.27 -32.58 19.53
CA GLU A 269 4.49 -33.20 18.45
C GLU A 269 3.64 -32.18 17.66
N GLN A 270 3.56 -30.93 18.11
CA GLN A 270 2.82 -29.88 17.41
C GLN A 270 3.60 -29.32 16.22
N ASN A 271 3.69 -30.10 15.14
CA ASN A 271 4.41 -29.76 13.91
C ASN A 271 3.83 -30.48 12.69
N PHE A 272 4.31 -30.09 11.50
CA PHE A 272 3.85 -30.69 10.23
C PHE A 272 4.36 -32.11 10.00
N ALA A 273 5.49 -32.50 10.59
CA ALA A 273 5.97 -33.87 10.50
C ALA A 273 5.00 -34.85 11.17
N THR A 274 4.55 -34.55 12.39
CA THR A 274 3.54 -35.32 13.11
C THR A 274 2.18 -35.30 12.38
N LEU A 275 1.79 -34.15 11.82
CA LEU A 275 0.58 -34.05 10.99
C LEU A 275 0.62 -35.04 9.81
N LEU A 276 1.75 -35.11 9.11
CA LEU A 276 1.93 -36.01 7.99
C LEU A 276 1.93 -37.47 8.42
N GLU A 277 2.54 -37.79 9.56
CA GLU A 277 2.51 -39.14 10.16
C GLU A 277 1.08 -39.54 10.51
N MET A 278 0.29 -38.68 11.14
CA MET A 278 -1.13 -38.93 11.38
C MET A 278 -1.88 -39.24 10.09
N LEU A 279 -1.66 -38.42 9.04
CA LEU A 279 -2.32 -38.62 7.75
C LEU A 279 -1.92 -39.97 7.11
N ASN A 280 -0.65 -40.34 7.20
CA ASN A 280 -0.13 -41.61 6.64
C ASN A 280 -0.70 -42.85 7.38
N THR A 281 -1.07 -42.73 8.65
CA THR A 281 -1.71 -43.82 9.39
C THR A 281 -3.22 -43.92 9.12
N MET A 282 -3.82 -42.93 8.47
CA MET A 282 -5.22 -42.95 8.06
C MET A 282 -5.43 -43.85 6.86
N GLN A 283 -5.86 -45.08 7.10
CA GLN A 283 -6.27 -46.00 6.05
C GLN A 283 -7.81 -46.05 5.98
N VAL A 284 -8.33 -46.23 4.79
CA VAL A 284 -9.77 -46.34 4.54
C VAL A 284 -10.01 -47.65 3.78
N SER A 285 -10.89 -48.52 4.33
CA SER A 285 -11.37 -49.68 3.59
C SER A 285 -12.49 -49.27 2.64
N GLU A 286 -12.48 -49.84 1.43
CA GLU A 286 -13.58 -49.67 0.46
C GLU A 286 -14.69 -50.73 0.68
N GLU A 287 -14.35 -51.84 1.36
CA GLU A 287 -15.22 -53.00 1.53
C GLU A 287 -15.86 -53.04 2.92
N ASP A 288 -15.23 -52.41 3.94
CA ASP A 288 -15.67 -52.37 5.30
C ASP A 288 -15.89 -50.91 5.75
N GLU A 289 -17.16 -50.50 5.86
CA GLU A 289 -17.54 -49.16 6.29
C GLU A 289 -17.30 -48.92 7.79
N ASP A 290 -17.22 -49.99 8.59
CA ASP A 290 -16.98 -49.95 10.05
C ASP A 290 -15.48 -49.99 10.37
N TYR A 291 -14.60 -50.01 9.36
CA TYR A 291 -13.16 -50.03 9.59
C TYR A 291 -12.68 -48.76 10.31
N GLN A 292 -12.00 -48.98 11.43
CA GLN A 292 -11.42 -47.91 12.25
C GLN A 292 -9.88 -47.90 12.11
N ASN A 293 -9.32 -46.78 11.66
CA ASN A 293 -7.89 -46.55 11.66
C ASN A 293 -7.42 -45.97 13.03
N PRO A 294 -6.10 -45.94 13.31
CA PRO A 294 -5.57 -45.42 14.57
C PRO A 294 -6.03 -43.97 14.89
N VAL A 295 -6.21 -43.12 13.91
CA VAL A 295 -6.66 -41.73 14.09
C VAL A 295 -8.14 -41.69 14.47
N ASP A 296 -8.99 -42.60 13.94
CA ASP A 296 -10.37 -42.73 14.36
C ASP A 296 -10.45 -43.02 15.87
N LEU A 297 -9.60 -43.91 16.38
CA LEU A 297 -9.57 -44.24 17.81
C LEU A 297 -9.17 -43.06 18.68
N LEU A 298 -8.22 -42.21 18.22
CA LEU A 298 -7.85 -40.97 18.90
C LEU A 298 -9.03 -40.01 18.99
N PHE A 299 -9.79 -39.83 17.92
CA PHE A 299 -10.96 -38.95 17.91
C PHE A 299 -12.14 -39.51 18.67
N GLU A 300 -12.31 -40.84 18.76
CA GLU A 300 -13.30 -41.48 19.64
C GLU A 300 -12.97 -41.26 21.12
N ASP A 301 -11.70 -41.40 21.50
CA ASP A 301 -11.27 -41.11 22.87
C ASP A 301 -11.45 -39.61 23.19
N LEU A 302 -11.12 -38.74 22.26
CA LEU A 302 -11.39 -37.32 22.39
C LEU A 302 -12.88 -37.03 22.58
N ALA A 303 -13.75 -37.67 21.79
CA ALA A 303 -15.19 -37.50 21.91
C ALA A 303 -15.75 -37.94 23.26
N LYS A 304 -15.15 -38.98 23.88
CA LYS A 304 -15.51 -39.43 25.24
C LYS A 304 -15.07 -38.41 26.30
N LYS A 305 -13.85 -37.85 26.16
CA LYS A 305 -13.27 -36.88 27.12
C LYS A 305 -13.84 -35.48 26.95
N LYS A 306 -13.97 -35.01 25.70
CA LYS A 306 -14.37 -33.64 25.29
C LYS A 306 -15.40 -33.68 24.15
N PRO A 307 -16.69 -34.01 24.40
CA PRO A 307 -17.70 -34.26 23.35
C PRO A 307 -17.90 -33.08 22.36
N ASN A 308 -17.64 -31.86 22.80
CA ASN A 308 -17.84 -30.64 22.02
C ASN A 308 -16.53 -30.00 21.55
N SER A 309 -15.41 -30.73 21.54
CA SER A 309 -14.12 -30.21 21.06
C SER A 309 -14.22 -29.75 19.61
N PHE A 310 -13.51 -28.65 19.26
CA PHE A 310 -13.47 -28.13 17.89
C PHE A 310 -12.91 -29.17 16.90
N ALA A 311 -11.81 -29.82 17.27
CA ALA A 311 -11.22 -30.90 16.49
C ALA A 311 -12.21 -32.02 16.19
N GLY A 312 -12.90 -32.50 17.23
CA GLY A 312 -13.90 -33.59 17.10
C GLY A 312 -15.09 -33.21 16.21
N ARG A 313 -15.60 -31.97 16.33
CA ARG A 313 -16.68 -31.50 15.45
C ARG A 313 -16.26 -31.47 13.98
N GLN A 314 -15.05 -31.01 13.67
CA GLN A 314 -14.52 -30.97 12.29
C GLN A 314 -14.29 -32.37 11.74
N TYR A 315 -13.74 -33.27 12.58
CA TYR A 315 -13.50 -34.66 12.20
C TYR A 315 -14.81 -35.43 11.91
N LYS A 316 -15.82 -35.23 12.74
CA LYS A 316 -17.15 -35.83 12.54
C LYS A 316 -17.75 -35.43 11.19
N LEU A 317 -17.56 -34.18 10.74
CA LEU A 317 -18.02 -33.72 9.42
C LEU A 317 -17.23 -34.37 8.31
N TYR A 318 -15.91 -34.54 8.44
CA TYR A 318 -15.10 -35.28 7.48
C TYR A 318 -15.53 -36.73 7.35
N LYS A 319 -15.85 -37.43 8.47
CA LYS A 319 -16.29 -38.82 8.49
C LYS A 319 -17.66 -39.07 7.82
N LEU A 320 -18.38 -38.02 7.42
CA LEU A 320 -19.56 -38.19 6.56
C LEU A 320 -19.16 -38.62 5.14
N ALA A 321 -17.92 -38.44 4.73
CA ALA A 321 -17.37 -39.00 3.51
C ALA A 321 -16.99 -40.45 3.74
N ALA A 322 -17.48 -41.37 2.92
CA ALA A 322 -17.24 -42.81 3.05
C ALA A 322 -16.52 -43.37 1.82
N GLY A 323 -15.85 -44.52 1.98
CA GLY A 323 -15.28 -45.33 0.93
C GLY A 323 -14.33 -44.57 0.01
N LYS A 324 -14.59 -44.61 -1.29
CA LYS A 324 -13.74 -43.98 -2.32
C LYS A 324 -13.60 -42.47 -2.15
N THR A 325 -14.63 -41.79 -1.62
CA THR A 325 -14.59 -40.34 -1.40
C THR A 325 -13.59 -40.00 -0.30
N ALA A 326 -13.62 -40.69 0.84
CA ALA A 326 -12.68 -40.50 1.94
C ALA A 326 -11.23 -40.79 1.49
N LYS A 327 -11.02 -41.87 0.74
CA LYS A 327 -9.69 -42.22 0.18
C LYS A 327 -9.16 -41.12 -0.76
N SER A 328 -10.02 -40.56 -1.61
CA SER A 328 -9.63 -39.46 -2.51
C SER A 328 -9.25 -38.18 -1.74
N ILE A 329 -9.98 -37.85 -0.65
CA ILE A 329 -9.64 -36.72 0.22
C ILE A 329 -8.26 -36.93 0.88
N LEU A 330 -7.99 -38.14 1.39
CA LEU A 330 -6.68 -38.46 1.99
C LEU A 330 -5.54 -38.30 0.98
N ILE A 331 -5.70 -38.84 -0.23
CA ILE A 331 -4.70 -38.70 -1.30
C ILE A 331 -4.46 -37.23 -1.62
N SER A 332 -5.51 -36.43 -1.72
CA SER A 332 -5.39 -35.00 -2.02
C SER A 332 -4.69 -34.24 -0.89
N CYS A 333 -5.03 -34.51 0.36
CA CYS A 333 -4.32 -33.94 1.53
C CYS A 333 -2.85 -34.36 1.55
N GLY A 334 -2.55 -35.64 1.27
CA GLY A 334 -1.18 -36.15 1.17
C GLY A 334 -0.37 -35.44 0.08
N ALA A 335 -0.97 -35.22 -1.08
CA ALA A 335 -0.34 -34.46 -2.16
C ALA A 335 -0.02 -33.01 -1.76
N ARG A 336 -0.89 -32.35 -1.00
CA ARG A 336 -0.65 -30.97 -0.48
C ARG A 336 0.45 -30.94 0.58
N LEU A 337 0.55 -31.97 1.41
CA LEU A 337 1.53 -32.05 2.48
C LEU A 337 2.85 -32.70 2.03
N SER A 338 2.94 -33.21 0.79
CA SER A 338 4.14 -33.88 0.29
C SER A 338 5.44 -33.07 0.41
N PRO A 339 5.46 -31.73 0.31
CA PRO A 339 6.69 -30.96 0.54
C PRO A 339 7.24 -31.14 1.96
N PHE A 340 6.39 -31.40 2.96
CA PHE A 340 6.79 -31.62 4.35
C PHE A 340 7.37 -33.02 4.60
N ASP A 341 7.37 -33.90 3.60
CA ASP A 341 8.05 -35.21 3.67
C ASP A 341 9.55 -35.12 3.39
N ILE A 342 10.00 -33.98 2.84
CA ILE A 342 11.42 -33.68 2.62
C ILE A 342 12.08 -33.43 3.96
N GLN A 343 13.20 -34.15 4.25
CA GLN A 343 13.86 -34.13 5.56
C GLN A 343 14.26 -32.70 6.00
N GLU A 344 14.80 -31.90 5.08
CA GLU A 344 15.20 -30.52 5.38
C GLU A 344 14.00 -29.63 5.78
N ILE A 345 12.81 -29.87 5.20
CA ILE A 345 11.59 -29.15 5.56
C ILE A 345 11.06 -29.61 6.91
N ARG A 346 11.08 -30.93 7.18
CA ARG A 346 10.74 -31.49 8.48
C ARG A 346 11.57 -30.81 9.57
N ASP A 347 12.90 -30.81 9.41
CA ASP A 347 13.83 -30.20 10.37
C ASP A 347 13.59 -28.68 10.52
N ALA A 348 13.33 -27.97 9.40
CA ALA A 348 13.11 -26.54 9.39
C ALA A 348 11.77 -26.13 10.02
N THR A 349 10.78 -27.06 10.14
CA THR A 349 9.44 -26.77 10.66
C THR A 349 9.13 -27.43 12.00
N MET A 350 10.12 -28.08 12.63
CA MET A 350 9.93 -28.85 13.85
C MET A 350 9.66 -27.98 15.08
N TYR A 351 10.40 -26.87 15.25
CA TYR A 351 10.22 -25.90 16.33
C TYR A 351 10.46 -24.48 15.83
N ASP A 352 10.18 -23.46 16.64
CA ASP A 352 10.26 -22.05 16.21
C ASP A 352 11.45 -21.30 16.77
N GLU A 353 12.14 -20.57 15.90
CA GLU A 353 13.22 -19.64 16.25
C GLU A 353 12.97 -18.23 15.70
N LEU A 354 11.95 -18.04 14.84
CA LEU A 354 11.73 -16.76 14.18
C LEU A 354 11.18 -15.70 15.13
N GLU A 355 10.42 -16.08 16.16
CA GLU A 355 9.80 -15.16 17.13
C GLU A 355 9.00 -14.05 16.42
N LEU A 356 8.08 -14.43 15.49
CA LEU A 356 7.31 -13.48 14.69
C LEU A 356 6.49 -12.50 15.54
N ASP A 357 6.03 -12.95 16.69
CA ASP A 357 5.25 -12.17 17.65
C ASP A 357 6.04 -11.00 18.27
N LYS A 358 7.38 -11.04 18.21
CA LYS A 358 8.26 -10.05 18.85
C LYS A 358 8.79 -8.96 17.92
N LEU A 359 8.43 -9.01 16.62
CA LEU A 359 8.90 -7.99 15.66
C LEU A 359 8.38 -6.59 15.99
N GLY A 360 7.19 -6.48 16.59
CA GLY A 360 6.60 -5.21 17.02
C GLY A 360 7.11 -4.68 18.35
N ASP A 361 7.87 -5.48 19.12
CA ASP A 361 8.34 -5.14 20.48
C ASP A 361 9.75 -4.57 20.50
N ARG A 362 10.61 -5.08 19.64
CA ARG A 362 12.04 -4.75 19.60
C ARG A 362 12.55 -4.73 18.16
N LYS A 363 13.65 -3.98 17.93
CA LYS A 363 14.27 -3.91 16.61
C LYS A 363 14.77 -5.28 16.16
N THR A 364 14.08 -5.82 15.16
CA THR A 364 14.38 -7.13 14.58
C THR A 364 14.42 -6.99 13.06
N ALA A 365 15.34 -7.69 12.41
CA ALA A 365 15.37 -7.81 10.96
C ALA A 365 15.22 -9.29 10.60
N LEU A 366 14.06 -9.63 10.05
CA LEU A 366 13.73 -10.97 9.54
C LEU A 366 14.01 -11.00 8.04
N PHE A 367 14.92 -11.87 7.61
CA PHE A 367 15.21 -12.11 6.21
C PHE A 367 14.56 -13.41 5.76
N LEU A 368 13.73 -13.32 4.73
CA LEU A 368 13.06 -14.44 4.09
C LEU A 368 13.75 -14.68 2.75
N ILE A 369 14.72 -15.58 2.77
CA ILE A 369 15.55 -15.91 1.61
C ILE A 369 14.83 -16.97 0.79
N MET A 370 14.60 -16.68 -0.49
CA MET A 370 13.87 -17.55 -1.39
C MET A 370 14.53 -17.57 -2.77
N SER A 371 14.27 -18.63 -3.56
CA SER A 371 14.74 -18.69 -4.94
C SER A 371 13.91 -17.79 -5.85
N ASP A 372 14.56 -17.15 -6.82
CA ASP A 372 13.92 -16.41 -7.90
C ASP A 372 13.54 -17.31 -9.09
N THR A 373 14.06 -18.54 -9.13
CA THR A 373 13.85 -19.50 -10.23
C THR A 373 13.04 -20.74 -9.83
N ASP A 374 12.93 -21.03 -8.53
CA ASP A 374 12.22 -22.19 -7.99
C ASP A 374 11.19 -21.74 -6.95
N SER A 375 9.93 -22.05 -7.21
CA SER A 375 8.80 -21.67 -6.33
C SER A 375 8.34 -22.78 -5.39
N THR A 376 9.01 -23.94 -5.38
CA THR A 376 8.58 -25.15 -4.67
C THR A 376 8.29 -24.90 -3.18
N PHE A 377 9.10 -24.09 -2.51
CA PHE A 377 8.98 -23.80 -1.08
C PHE A 377 8.42 -22.41 -0.75
N ASN A 378 7.96 -21.67 -1.75
CA ASN A 378 7.47 -20.29 -1.55
C ASN A 378 6.19 -20.23 -0.71
N PHE A 379 5.44 -21.35 -0.61
CA PHE A 379 4.29 -21.46 0.30
C PHE A 379 4.68 -21.23 1.78
N LEU A 380 5.90 -21.58 2.21
CA LEU A 380 6.39 -21.29 3.56
C LEU A 380 6.50 -19.78 3.80
N ILE A 381 7.02 -19.04 2.82
CA ILE A 381 7.15 -17.58 2.90
C ILE A 381 5.77 -16.92 3.00
N SER A 382 4.82 -17.40 2.19
CA SER A 382 3.43 -16.95 2.24
C SER A 382 2.76 -17.23 3.59
N MET A 383 3.03 -18.41 4.20
CA MET A 383 2.57 -18.76 5.54
C MET A 383 3.13 -17.83 6.61
N ILE A 384 4.44 -17.55 6.54
CA ILE A 384 5.10 -16.62 7.47
C ILE A 384 4.45 -15.22 7.37
N TYR A 385 4.26 -14.67 6.17
CA TYR A 385 3.62 -13.37 6.01
C TYR A 385 2.17 -13.36 6.52
N SER A 386 1.41 -14.41 6.22
CA SER A 386 0.02 -14.53 6.66
C SER A 386 -0.07 -14.54 8.19
N GLN A 387 0.75 -15.36 8.86
CA GLN A 387 0.80 -15.40 10.32
C GLN A 387 1.34 -14.10 10.91
N LEU A 388 2.43 -13.55 10.37
CA LEU A 388 3.02 -12.30 10.80
C LEU A 388 2.00 -11.16 10.85
N PHE A 389 1.29 -10.91 9.75
CA PHE A 389 0.30 -9.84 9.70
C PHE A 389 -0.83 -10.04 10.71
N ASN A 390 -1.33 -11.27 10.85
CA ASN A 390 -2.37 -11.58 11.83
C ASN A 390 -1.89 -11.36 13.27
N LEU A 391 -0.74 -11.94 13.62
CA LEU A 391 -0.15 -11.83 14.96
C LEU A 391 0.11 -10.39 15.36
N LEU A 392 0.72 -9.61 14.46
CA LEU A 392 1.05 -8.22 14.74
C LEU A 392 -0.19 -7.34 14.84
N CYS A 393 -1.23 -7.61 14.04
CA CYS A 393 -2.50 -6.89 14.13
C CYS A 393 -3.22 -7.21 15.45
N ASP A 394 -3.37 -8.50 15.79
CA ASP A 394 -4.00 -8.93 17.04
C ASP A 394 -3.23 -8.37 18.25
N LYS A 395 -1.89 -8.46 18.24
CA LYS A 395 -1.05 -7.91 19.31
C LYS A 395 -1.13 -6.37 19.43
N ALA A 396 -1.18 -5.67 18.31
CA ALA A 396 -1.36 -4.22 18.33
C ALA A 396 -2.69 -3.83 18.98
N ASP A 397 -3.77 -4.55 18.66
CA ASP A 397 -5.10 -4.24 19.15
C ASP A 397 -5.28 -4.67 20.62
N ASP A 398 -4.90 -5.90 20.96
CA ASP A 398 -5.21 -6.50 22.27
C ASP A 398 -4.19 -6.13 23.35
N VAL A 399 -2.89 -5.99 23.00
CA VAL A 399 -1.82 -5.74 23.98
C VAL A 399 -1.43 -4.26 24.05
N TYR A 400 -1.38 -3.58 22.88
CA TYR A 400 -0.83 -2.23 22.79
C TYR A 400 -1.87 -1.13 22.52
N GLY A 401 -3.16 -1.42 22.59
CA GLY A 401 -4.21 -0.43 22.43
C GLY A 401 -4.25 0.22 21.04
N GLY A 402 -4.01 -0.56 20.00
CA GLY A 402 -4.20 -0.21 18.60
C GLY A 402 -2.94 0.10 17.82
N LYS A 403 -1.72 0.05 18.42
CA LYS A 403 -0.46 0.32 17.70
C LYS A 403 0.75 -0.35 18.36
N LEU A 404 1.63 -0.88 17.54
CA LEU A 404 2.89 -1.47 18.00
C LEU A 404 3.87 -0.39 18.50
N PRO A 405 4.71 -0.71 19.51
CA PRO A 405 5.78 0.19 19.97
C PRO A 405 6.91 0.39 18.95
N VAL A 406 7.20 -0.62 18.13
CA VAL A 406 8.18 -0.58 17.05
C VAL A 406 7.44 -0.75 15.72
N HIS A 407 7.66 0.18 14.78
CA HIS A 407 7.07 0.08 13.44
C HIS A 407 7.61 -1.16 12.71
N VAL A 408 6.76 -1.96 12.09
CA VAL A 408 7.18 -3.12 11.30
C VAL A 408 7.03 -2.81 9.81
N ARG A 409 8.16 -2.80 9.08
CA ARG A 409 8.19 -2.56 7.65
C ARG A 409 8.52 -3.83 6.89
N CYS A 410 7.57 -4.28 6.09
CA CYS A 410 7.77 -5.40 5.18
C CYS A 410 8.29 -4.88 3.84
N LEU A 411 9.52 -5.23 3.48
CA LEU A 411 10.14 -4.96 2.18
C LEU A 411 10.06 -6.25 1.35
N ILE A 412 9.02 -6.35 0.55
CA ILE A 412 8.69 -7.58 -0.19
C ILE A 412 9.26 -7.47 -1.61
N ASP A 413 10.52 -7.87 -1.77
CA ASP A 413 11.14 -7.97 -3.10
C ASP A 413 10.58 -9.17 -3.86
N GLU A 414 10.38 -9.03 -5.16
CA GLU A 414 9.75 -10.03 -6.04
C GLU A 414 8.42 -10.55 -5.45
N CYS A 415 7.54 -9.64 -5.04
CA CYS A 415 6.27 -9.95 -4.36
C CYS A 415 5.41 -10.99 -5.12
N ALA A 416 5.56 -11.08 -6.42
CA ALA A 416 4.87 -12.08 -7.22
C ALA A 416 5.33 -13.51 -6.96
N ASN A 417 6.54 -13.71 -6.46
CA ASN A 417 7.11 -15.04 -6.28
C ASN A 417 6.81 -15.67 -4.92
N ILE A 418 6.34 -14.89 -3.94
CA ILE A 418 6.09 -15.41 -2.57
C ILE A 418 4.79 -16.21 -2.44
N GLY A 419 4.02 -16.37 -3.51
CA GLY A 419 2.67 -16.92 -3.46
C GLY A 419 1.62 -15.90 -3.03
N GLN A 420 0.40 -16.38 -2.77
CA GLN A 420 -0.71 -15.53 -2.38
C GLN A 420 -0.78 -15.37 -0.86
N ILE A 421 -0.69 -14.14 -0.36
CA ILE A 421 -1.04 -13.82 1.02
C ILE A 421 -2.56 -13.62 1.07
N PRO A 422 -3.33 -14.50 1.76
CA PRO A 422 -4.77 -14.38 1.80
C PRO A 422 -5.22 -13.03 2.37
N GLN A 423 -6.20 -12.39 1.72
CA GLN A 423 -6.79 -11.11 2.13
C GLN A 423 -5.79 -9.93 2.21
N LEU A 424 -4.72 -9.96 1.43
CA LEU A 424 -3.72 -8.86 1.41
C LEU A 424 -4.37 -7.51 1.10
N GLU A 425 -5.40 -7.47 0.25
CA GLU A 425 -6.15 -6.25 -0.09
C GLU A 425 -6.80 -5.59 1.13
N LYS A 426 -7.26 -6.39 2.11
CA LYS A 426 -7.82 -5.89 3.37
C LYS A 426 -6.72 -5.49 4.34
N LEU A 427 -5.66 -6.28 4.40
CA LEU A 427 -4.50 -6.03 5.27
C LEU A 427 -3.87 -4.67 4.95
N VAL A 428 -3.49 -4.40 3.70
CA VAL A 428 -2.84 -3.13 3.32
C VAL A 428 -3.72 -1.90 3.56
N ALA A 429 -5.05 -2.07 3.60
CA ALA A 429 -5.98 -1.00 3.94
C ALA A 429 -5.98 -0.66 5.46
N THR A 430 -5.67 -1.63 6.33
CA THR A 430 -5.90 -1.53 7.77
C THR A 430 -4.62 -1.47 8.62
N ILE A 431 -3.51 -2.02 8.15
CA ILE A 431 -2.25 -2.15 8.91
C ILE A 431 -1.60 -0.81 9.32
N ARG A 432 -1.92 0.28 8.62
CA ARG A 432 -1.37 1.60 8.88
C ARG A 432 -1.56 2.05 10.34
N SER A 433 -2.76 1.89 10.90
CA SER A 433 -3.08 2.32 12.27
C SER A 433 -2.25 1.57 13.32
N ARG A 434 -1.83 0.36 12.99
CA ARG A 434 -1.09 -0.57 13.86
C ARG A 434 0.43 -0.45 13.77
N GLU A 435 0.94 0.58 13.12
CA GLU A 435 2.38 0.79 12.85
C GLU A 435 3.00 -0.35 12.02
N ILE A 436 2.26 -0.84 11.03
CA ILE A 436 2.76 -1.82 10.06
C ILE A 436 2.67 -1.21 8.66
N SER A 437 3.64 -1.50 7.80
CA SER A 437 3.64 -1.07 6.40
C SER A 437 4.19 -2.16 5.47
N ALA A 438 3.65 -2.21 4.26
CA ALA A 438 4.08 -3.11 3.21
C ALA A 438 4.64 -2.33 2.02
N CYS A 439 5.86 -2.66 1.62
CA CYS A 439 6.49 -2.18 0.40
C CYS A 439 6.51 -3.34 -0.59
N LEU A 440 5.66 -3.27 -1.61
CA LEU A 440 5.56 -4.30 -2.64
C LEU A 440 6.45 -3.92 -3.82
N VAL A 441 7.39 -4.79 -4.15
CA VAL A 441 8.30 -4.58 -5.27
C VAL A 441 8.00 -5.59 -6.37
N LEU A 442 7.74 -5.10 -7.57
CA LEU A 442 7.28 -5.87 -8.71
C LEU A 442 8.11 -5.55 -9.96
N GLN A 443 8.16 -6.47 -10.90
CA GLN A 443 8.68 -6.19 -12.23
C GLN A 443 7.63 -5.48 -13.09
N THR A 444 6.36 -5.94 -13.00
CA THR A 444 5.22 -5.37 -13.72
C THR A 444 3.95 -5.41 -12.86
N ARG A 445 2.98 -4.55 -13.16
CA ARG A 445 1.67 -4.60 -12.50
C ARG A 445 0.87 -5.85 -12.85
N SER A 446 1.08 -6.40 -14.04
CA SER A 446 0.42 -7.63 -14.50
C SER A 446 0.70 -8.82 -13.59
N GLN A 447 1.89 -8.90 -12.98
CA GLN A 447 2.24 -9.94 -12.02
C GLN A 447 1.29 -9.93 -10.80
N LEU A 448 0.96 -8.75 -10.28
CA LEU A 448 0.02 -8.63 -9.17
C LEU A 448 -1.40 -9.06 -9.58
N LYS A 449 -1.82 -8.69 -10.80
CA LYS A 449 -3.12 -9.11 -11.36
C LYS A 449 -3.22 -10.63 -11.57
N ALA A 450 -2.13 -11.28 -11.94
CA ALA A 450 -2.12 -12.75 -12.10
C ALA A 450 -2.44 -13.46 -10.78
N ILE A 451 -1.93 -12.97 -9.65
CA ILE A 451 -2.10 -13.58 -8.32
C ILE A 451 -3.42 -13.16 -7.66
N TYR A 452 -3.69 -11.86 -7.61
CA TYR A 452 -4.80 -11.29 -6.83
C TYR A 452 -6.03 -10.94 -7.66
N LYS A 453 -5.98 -11.15 -8.99
CA LYS A 453 -7.10 -10.88 -9.92
C LYS A 453 -7.67 -9.46 -9.70
N ASP A 454 -8.97 -9.34 -9.51
CA ASP A 454 -9.66 -8.06 -9.30
C ASP A 454 -9.22 -7.33 -8.02
N ASN A 455 -8.73 -8.05 -7.01
CA ASN A 455 -8.21 -7.46 -5.78
C ASN A 455 -6.89 -6.71 -5.97
N ALA A 456 -6.18 -6.92 -7.09
CA ALA A 456 -4.92 -6.23 -7.38
C ALA A 456 -5.09 -4.70 -7.42
N ASP A 457 -6.17 -4.21 -8.02
CA ASP A 457 -6.44 -2.78 -8.11
C ASP A 457 -6.74 -2.17 -6.72
N THR A 458 -7.38 -2.94 -5.83
CA THR A 458 -7.59 -2.54 -4.42
C THR A 458 -6.26 -2.47 -3.68
N ILE A 459 -5.35 -3.42 -3.89
CA ILE A 459 -4.01 -3.39 -3.29
C ILE A 459 -3.25 -2.15 -3.76
N VAL A 460 -3.19 -1.91 -5.07
CA VAL A 460 -2.51 -0.73 -5.67
C VAL A 460 -3.11 0.58 -5.14
N GLY A 461 -4.44 0.66 -5.03
CA GLY A 461 -5.16 1.83 -4.51
C GLY A 461 -4.84 2.16 -3.04
N ASN A 462 -4.38 1.17 -2.26
CA ASN A 462 -3.94 1.35 -0.87
C ASN A 462 -2.42 1.60 -0.72
N MET A 463 -1.69 1.79 -1.83
CA MET A 463 -0.28 2.21 -1.84
C MET A 463 -0.22 3.72 -2.07
N ASP A 464 -0.07 4.51 -0.98
CA ASP A 464 -0.02 5.97 -1.09
C ASP A 464 1.19 6.49 -1.87
N SER A 465 2.27 5.72 -1.92
CA SER A 465 3.46 6.01 -2.71
C SER A 465 3.64 4.96 -3.80
N GLN A 466 3.79 5.39 -5.05
CA GLN A 466 4.06 4.51 -6.18
C GLN A 466 5.29 5.02 -6.92
N ILE A 467 6.27 4.15 -7.13
CA ILE A 467 7.55 4.48 -7.76
C ILE A 467 7.71 3.62 -9.01
N PHE A 468 7.95 4.26 -10.13
CA PHE A 468 8.32 3.61 -11.38
C PHE A 468 9.81 3.82 -11.67
N LEU A 469 10.57 2.74 -11.75
CA LEU A 469 12.01 2.74 -11.95
C LEU A 469 12.44 2.45 -13.40
N GLY A 470 11.48 2.42 -14.32
CA GLY A 470 11.71 2.03 -15.71
C GLY A 470 11.24 0.62 -16.03
N GLY A 471 10.86 0.40 -17.25
CA GLY A 471 10.35 -0.88 -17.76
C GLY A 471 9.60 -0.67 -19.07
N SER A 472 9.33 -1.74 -19.79
CA SER A 472 8.73 -1.72 -21.14
C SER A 472 7.38 -2.45 -21.24
N GLU A 473 6.80 -2.88 -20.11
CA GLU A 473 5.54 -3.61 -20.11
C GLU A 473 4.36 -2.68 -20.47
N PRO A 474 3.62 -2.96 -21.58
CA PRO A 474 2.67 -2.02 -22.14
C PRO A 474 1.53 -1.61 -21.21
N THR A 475 1.03 -2.55 -20.37
CA THR A 475 -0.08 -2.26 -19.44
C THR A 475 0.39 -1.31 -18.33
N THR A 476 1.57 -1.53 -17.76
CA THR A 476 2.16 -0.65 -16.75
C THR A 476 2.40 0.76 -17.31
N LEU A 477 2.94 0.86 -18.53
CA LEU A 477 3.19 2.15 -19.19
C LEU A 477 1.88 2.89 -19.47
N LYS A 478 0.84 2.17 -19.92
CA LYS A 478 -0.48 2.74 -20.18
C LYS A 478 -1.09 3.31 -18.90
N ASP A 479 -1.15 2.49 -17.84
CA ASP A 479 -1.74 2.89 -16.55
C ASP A 479 -1.00 4.08 -15.96
N LEU A 480 0.33 4.12 -16.11
CA LEU A 480 1.16 5.22 -15.61
C LEU A 480 0.91 6.51 -16.40
N ALA A 481 0.92 6.46 -17.75
CA ALA A 481 0.66 7.64 -18.60
C ALA A 481 -0.74 8.23 -18.30
N GLU A 482 -1.77 7.38 -18.17
CA GLU A 482 -3.11 7.82 -17.81
C GLU A 482 -3.16 8.45 -16.41
N ALA A 483 -2.43 7.89 -15.43
CA ALA A 483 -2.37 8.40 -14.07
C ALA A 483 -1.59 9.72 -13.93
N LEU A 484 -0.59 9.96 -14.79
CA LEU A 484 0.14 11.22 -14.86
C LEU A 484 -0.75 12.36 -15.39
N GLY A 485 -1.72 12.04 -16.26
CA GLY A 485 -2.69 12.98 -16.79
C GLY A 485 -2.15 13.82 -17.94
N LYS A 486 -2.93 14.86 -18.29
CA LYS A 486 -2.64 15.75 -19.43
C LYS A 486 -2.37 17.18 -18.97
N GLU A 487 -1.48 17.85 -19.66
CA GLU A 487 -1.25 19.29 -19.59
C GLU A 487 -1.85 19.97 -20.81
N THR A 488 -2.08 21.26 -20.71
CA THR A 488 -2.52 22.10 -21.84
C THR A 488 -1.29 22.76 -22.45
N ILE A 489 -1.02 22.46 -23.71
CA ILE A 489 0.05 23.10 -24.49
C ILE A 489 -0.52 24.04 -25.54
N ASP A 490 0.18 25.14 -25.79
CA ASP A 490 -0.11 26.01 -26.92
C ASP A 490 0.62 25.49 -28.17
N SER A 491 -0.16 25.18 -29.20
CA SER A 491 0.35 24.76 -30.51
C SER A 491 -0.05 25.79 -31.55
N TYR A 492 0.82 26.04 -32.52
CA TYR A 492 0.52 26.90 -33.66
C TYR A 492 0.90 26.20 -34.95
N ASN A 493 -0.04 26.25 -35.90
CA ASN A 493 0.19 25.78 -37.27
C ASN A 493 0.39 26.97 -38.18
N ASN A 494 1.49 26.97 -38.93
CA ASN A 494 1.72 27.91 -40.00
C ASN A 494 1.11 27.35 -41.29
N SER A 495 0.18 28.09 -41.88
CA SER A 495 -0.40 27.77 -43.17
C SER A 495 0.25 28.68 -44.22
N ASP A 496 0.95 28.06 -45.17
CA ASP A 496 1.54 28.73 -46.31
C ASP A 496 0.78 28.32 -47.57
N THR A 497 -0.01 29.23 -48.10
CA THR A 497 -0.76 28.99 -49.34
C THR A 497 0.02 29.58 -50.50
N ARG A 498 0.60 28.73 -51.35
CA ARG A 498 1.32 29.08 -52.56
C ARG A 498 0.35 29.14 -53.75
N GLY A 499 -0.06 30.34 -54.13
CA GLY A 499 -0.93 30.61 -55.25
C GLY A 499 -0.69 32.04 -55.78
N ASN A 500 -1.52 32.49 -56.72
CA ASN A 500 -1.43 33.86 -57.29
C ASN A 500 -1.60 34.99 -56.25
N SER A 501 -2.02 34.66 -55.04
CA SER A 501 -2.07 35.54 -53.87
C SER A 501 -1.53 34.76 -52.67
N PRO A 502 -0.21 34.78 -52.39
CA PRO A 502 0.36 34.09 -51.24
C PRO A 502 -0.17 34.67 -49.94
N SER A 503 -0.65 33.79 -49.04
CA SER A 503 -1.13 34.20 -47.72
C SER A 503 -0.46 33.34 -46.66
N TYR A 504 0.03 34.00 -45.61
CA TYR A 504 0.60 33.39 -44.44
C TYR A 504 -0.38 33.54 -43.29
N GLY A 505 -0.81 32.42 -42.73
CA GLY A 505 -1.71 32.38 -41.56
C GLY A 505 -1.05 31.61 -40.44
N THR A 506 -1.03 32.16 -39.23
CA THR A 506 -0.68 31.42 -38.01
C THR A 506 -1.94 31.15 -37.23
N ASN A 507 -2.29 29.87 -37.07
CA ASN A 507 -3.44 29.47 -36.28
C ASN A 507 -2.98 28.94 -34.92
N TYR A 508 -3.40 29.59 -33.85
CA TYR A 508 -3.14 29.15 -32.47
C TYR A 508 -4.20 28.19 -32.02
N GLN A 509 -3.76 27.02 -31.56
CA GLN A 509 -4.61 26.00 -31.00
C GLN A 509 -4.08 25.55 -29.62
N LYS A 510 -4.98 25.29 -28.69
CA LYS A 510 -4.64 24.64 -27.44
C LYS A 510 -4.94 23.16 -27.56
N LEU A 511 -3.98 22.33 -27.17
CA LEU A 511 -4.08 20.88 -27.22
C LEU A 511 -3.81 20.28 -25.84
N GLY A 512 -4.45 19.14 -25.56
CA GLY A 512 -4.10 18.31 -24.42
C GLY A 512 -2.95 17.39 -24.76
N HIS A 513 -1.81 17.56 -24.10
CA HIS A 513 -0.64 16.69 -24.22
C HIS A 513 -0.50 15.84 -22.97
N GLU A 514 -0.16 14.56 -23.09
CA GLU A 514 0.16 13.72 -21.93
C GLU A 514 1.41 14.29 -21.26
N LEU A 515 1.43 14.36 -19.91
CA LEU A 515 2.56 14.88 -19.16
C LEU A 515 3.85 14.10 -19.45
N MET A 516 3.70 12.80 -19.73
CA MET A 516 4.69 11.91 -20.31
C MET A 516 3.96 10.79 -21.04
N SER A 517 4.25 10.60 -22.31
CA SER A 517 3.62 9.59 -23.16
C SER A 517 4.21 8.19 -22.91
N ARG A 518 3.53 7.14 -23.42
CA ARG A 518 3.99 5.75 -23.24
C ARG A 518 5.35 5.48 -23.85
N ASP A 519 5.63 6.06 -24.99
CA ASP A 519 6.91 5.95 -25.70
C ASP A 519 8.02 6.67 -24.93
N GLU A 520 7.76 7.83 -24.35
CA GLU A 520 8.72 8.52 -23.48
C GLU A 520 8.99 7.73 -22.19
N LEU A 521 7.94 7.15 -21.60
CA LEU A 521 8.07 6.27 -20.42
C LEU A 521 8.91 5.02 -20.72
N ALA A 522 8.77 4.45 -21.92
CA ALA A 522 9.50 3.26 -22.34
C ALA A 522 11.01 3.51 -22.49
N VAL A 523 11.41 4.74 -22.81
CA VAL A 523 12.81 5.18 -22.97
C VAL A 523 13.31 6.02 -21.79
N LEU A 524 12.63 5.95 -20.64
CA LEU A 524 13.02 6.68 -19.43
C LEU A 524 14.47 6.40 -19.09
N ASP A 525 15.26 7.46 -18.90
CA ASP A 525 16.68 7.37 -18.54
C ASP A 525 16.90 6.46 -17.32
N GLY A 526 17.92 5.59 -17.39
CA GLY A 526 18.20 4.60 -16.36
C GLY A 526 18.53 5.16 -14.97
N GLY A 527 18.91 6.45 -14.87
CA GLY A 527 19.12 7.18 -13.61
C GLY A 527 17.87 7.88 -13.08
N LYS A 528 16.78 7.92 -13.86
CA LYS A 528 15.52 8.60 -13.51
C LYS A 528 14.46 7.64 -12.98
N CYS A 529 13.52 8.20 -12.24
CA CYS A 529 12.33 7.49 -11.75
C CYS A 529 11.15 8.45 -11.67
N ILE A 530 9.94 7.89 -11.64
CA ILE A 530 8.71 8.65 -11.47
C ILE A 530 8.09 8.26 -10.13
N LEU A 531 7.81 9.26 -9.30
CA LEU A 531 7.11 9.10 -8.03
C LEU A 531 5.71 9.69 -8.12
N GLN A 532 4.73 8.91 -7.75
CA GLN A 532 3.37 9.35 -7.47
C GLN A 532 3.10 9.22 -5.97
N LEU A 533 2.70 10.31 -5.33
CA LEU A 533 2.26 10.34 -3.94
C LEU A 533 0.81 10.80 -3.89
N ARG A 534 -0.04 10.07 -3.17
CA ARG A 534 -1.47 10.38 -3.09
C ARG A 534 -1.73 11.83 -2.70
N GLY A 535 -2.48 12.55 -3.54
CA GLY A 535 -2.86 13.96 -3.31
C GLY A 535 -1.73 14.97 -3.52
N VAL A 536 -0.63 14.57 -4.17
CA VAL A 536 0.49 15.43 -4.55
C VAL A 536 0.73 15.29 -6.06
N ARG A 537 1.32 16.30 -6.68
CA ARG A 537 1.73 16.24 -8.09
C ARG A 537 2.80 15.16 -8.28
N PRO A 538 2.83 14.44 -9.42
CA PRO A 538 3.86 13.45 -9.69
C PRO A 538 5.25 14.11 -9.82
N PHE A 539 6.31 13.38 -9.49
CA PHE A 539 7.69 13.83 -9.58
C PHE A 539 8.47 13.00 -10.59
N LEU A 540 9.20 13.69 -11.46
CA LEU A 540 10.25 13.09 -12.28
C LEU A 540 11.59 13.40 -11.60
N SER A 541 12.18 12.39 -10.98
CA SER A 541 13.34 12.57 -10.09
C SER A 541 14.48 11.61 -10.44
N ASP A 542 15.65 11.89 -9.91
CA ASP A 542 16.76 10.95 -9.94
C ASP A 542 16.53 9.81 -8.94
N LYS A 543 16.99 8.60 -9.28
CA LYS A 543 17.07 7.49 -8.36
C LYS A 543 18.03 7.81 -7.22
N TYR A 544 17.76 7.27 -6.01
CA TYR A 544 18.63 7.51 -4.85
C TYR A 544 19.97 6.79 -5.03
N ASP A 545 21.08 7.51 -4.92
CA ASP A 545 22.40 6.91 -4.94
C ASP A 545 22.75 6.33 -3.57
N LEU A 546 22.86 5.00 -3.50
CA LEU A 546 23.17 4.26 -2.29
C LEU A 546 24.49 4.72 -1.62
N THR A 547 25.48 5.16 -2.41
CA THR A 547 26.78 5.62 -1.91
C THR A 547 26.68 6.87 -1.05
N GLN A 548 25.61 7.65 -1.21
CA GLN A 548 25.34 8.86 -0.41
C GLN A 548 24.68 8.56 0.94
N HIS A 549 24.31 7.29 1.19
CA HIS A 549 23.65 6.94 2.43
C HIS A 549 24.68 6.94 3.60
N PRO A 550 24.37 7.57 4.77
CA PRO A 550 25.30 7.64 5.92
C PRO A 550 25.83 6.28 6.38
N ASN A 551 24.99 5.24 6.30
CA ASN A 551 25.33 3.87 6.68
C ASN A 551 25.98 3.04 5.55
N TYR A 552 26.18 3.60 4.36
CA TYR A 552 26.78 2.88 3.22
C TYR A 552 28.12 2.24 3.56
N LYS A 553 28.97 2.95 4.31
CA LYS A 553 30.29 2.46 4.77
C LYS A 553 30.25 1.15 5.58
N LEU A 554 29.07 0.78 6.09
CA LEU A 554 28.87 -0.46 6.87
C LEU A 554 28.37 -1.63 5.99
N THR A 555 28.17 -1.41 4.70
CA THR A 555 27.74 -2.45 3.75
C THR A 555 28.95 -3.16 3.13
N SER A 556 28.73 -4.36 2.61
CA SER A 556 29.75 -5.07 1.82
C SER A 556 30.01 -4.40 0.47
N ASP A 557 29.04 -3.64 -0.06
CA ASP A 557 29.23 -2.83 -1.28
C ASP A 557 30.34 -1.78 -1.10
N ALA A 558 30.49 -1.24 0.12
CA ALA A 558 31.56 -0.29 0.44
C ALA A 558 32.87 -0.98 0.79
N ASN A 559 32.81 -2.11 1.48
CA ASN A 559 33.97 -2.91 1.87
C ASN A 559 33.57 -4.39 2.00
N PRO A 560 34.11 -5.30 1.17
CA PRO A 560 33.79 -6.72 1.21
C PRO A 560 33.95 -7.39 2.59
N LYS A 561 34.82 -6.85 3.46
CA LYS A 561 35.01 -7.35 4.83
C LYS A 561 33.77 -7.14 5.73
N ASN A 562 32.84 -6.29 5.30
CA ASN A 562 31.60 -6.03 6.01
C ASN A 562 30.49 -7.05 5.67
N ALA A 563 30.77 -7.99 4.78
CA ALA A 563 29.81 -9.06 4.46
C ALA A 563 29.51 -9.89 5.72
N LEU A 564 28.23 -10.07 6.02
CA LEU A 564 27.81 -10.91 7.13
C LEU A 564 27.85 -12.37 6.70
N ASP A 565 28.64 -13.16 7.42
CA ASP A 565 28.66 -14.62 7.30
C ASP A 565 27.52 -15.20 8.15
N ILE A 566 26.49 -15.70 7.45
CA ILE A 566 25.27 -16.23 8.08
C ILE A 566 25.56 -17.50 8.87
N GLU A 567 26.38 -18.41 8.35
CA GLU A 567 26.73 -19.68 9.04
C GLU A 567 27.45 -19.39 10.35
N LYS A 568 28.42 -18.50 10.31
CA LYS A 568 29.13 -18.09 11.50
C LYS A 568 28.22 -17.36 12.50
N TYR A 569 27.27 -16.57 12.03
CA TYR A 569 26.28 -15.91 12.88
C TYR A 569 25.38 -16.91 13.59
N LEU A 570 24.88 -17.94 12.89
CA LEU A 570 24.03 -19.00 13.44
C LEU A 570 24.81 -19.89 14.41
N SER A 571 26.02 -20.33 14.06
CA SER A 571 26.85 -21.19 14.91
C SER A 571 27.31 -20.52 16.23
N HIS A 572 27.46 -19.20 16.26
CA HIS A 572 27.71 -18.46 17.50
C HIS A 572 26.52 -18.48 18.45
N LYS A 573 25.30 -18.51 17.92
CA LYS A 573 24.08 -18.63 18.72
C LYS A 573 23.93 -19.99 19.38
N GLU A 574 24.27 -21.07 18.66
CA GLU A 574 24.26 -22.41 19.24
C GLU A 574 25.26 -22.57 20.38
N LYS A 575 26.44 -21.96 20.27
CA LYS A 575 27.45 -21.97 21.34
C LYS A 575 27.03 -21.23 22.60
N ILE A 576 26.25 -20.17 22.48
CA ILE A 576 25.73 -19.42 23.64
C ILE A 576 24.65 -20.23 24.37
N HIS A 577 23.90 -21.09 23.68
CA HIS A 577 22.94 -21.99 24.30
C HIS A 577 23.61 -23.26 24.89
N SER A 578 24.74 -23.70 24.36
CA SER A 578 25.48 -24.85 24.91
C SER A 578 26.30 -24.53 26.15
N ASP A 579 26.54 -23.24 26.42
CA ASP A 579 27.21 -22.77 27.65
C ASP A 579 26.25 -22.50 28.85
N ASP A 580 24.94 -22.72 28.67
CA ASP A 580 24.04 -22.89 29.79
C ASP A 580 24.46 -24.18 30.50
N GLN A 581 25.08 -24.03 31.67
CA GLN A 581 25.59 -25.11 32.48
C GLN A 581 24.50 -26.16 32.72
N PHE A 582 24.55 -27.25 31.95
CA PHE A 582 23.86 -28.46 32.32
C PHE A 582 24.55 -29.01 33.56
N VAL A 583 23.95 -28.82 34.72
CA VAL A 583 24.31 -29.60 35.91
C VAL A 583 23.83 -31.01 35.62
N LEU A 584 24.76 -31.90 35.22
CA LEU A 584 24.49 -33.32 35.17
C LEU A 584 24.18 -33.76 36.61
N VAL A 585 22.88 -33.85 36.93
CA VAL A 585 22.43 -34.49 38.18
C VAL A 585 22.48 -35.97 37.92
N ASP A 586 23.39 -36.63 38.62
CA ASP A 586 23.47 -38.09 38.62
C ASP A 586 22.16 -38.65 39.16
N VAL A 587 21.43 -39.40 38.34
CA VAL A 587 20.12 -39.94 38.69
C VAL A 587 20.16 -40.82 39.93
N ASP A 588 21.32 -41.43 40.22
CA ASP A 588 21.58 -42.23 41.43
C ASP A 588 21.74 -41.40 42.71
N SER A 589 21.80 -40.08 42.62
CA SER A 589 21.92 -39.16 43.75
C SER A 589 20.58 -38.53 44.20
N LEU A 590 19.48 -38.84 43.54
CA LEU A 590 18.14 -38.39 43.94
C LEU A 590 17.61 -39.25 45.09
N PRO A 591 17.04 -38.64 46.18
CA PRO A 591 16.41 -39.42 47.22
C PRO A 591 15.20 -40.19 46.64
N PRO A 592 14.97 -41.42 47.06
CA PRO A 592 13.83 -42.23 46.61
C PRO A 592 12.51 -41.51 46.94
N ALA A 593 11.58 -41.50 45.96
CA ALA A 593 10.30 -40.82 46.02
C ALA A 593 9.38 -41.31 47.14
#